data_abdfa512fa906b01453cd30495bfe5d1
#
_entry.id   abdfa512fa906b01453cd30495bfe5d1
#
_cell.length_a   1.000
_cell.length_b   1.000
_cell.length_c   1.000
_cell.angle_alpha   90.00
_cell.angle_beta   90.00
_cell.angle_gamma   90.00
#
_symmetry.space_group_name_H-M   'P 1'
#
loop_
_entity.id
_entity.type
_entity.pdbx_description
1 polymer ?
#
loop_
_entity_poly.entity_id
_entity_poly.type
_entity_poly.pdbx_seq_one_letter_code
_entity_poly.pdbx_strand_id
1 'polypeptide(L)'
;CLLTVFHLVDGKSPAGRRFAIYQMKDGEQTRGIRFESLDFLRQENIGITPSLNMYDKVYSGELPEGKGLEDIFTEFNIDHPADFTGHSLSVSDIIVIEYQGELTANYVDRGGYENLPEFAAEIKTYKDQPNEEKDAEQKRAAAERNNSLKFDNDIDLDREKTRDQLGFRDTD
;
A
#
# COMPACT_ATOMS: atom_id res chain seq x y z
N CYS A 1 24.22 -45.63 -18.18
CA CYS A 1 24.55 -44.20 -17.95
C CYS A 1 23.47 -43.33 -18.55
N LEU A 2 22.53 -42.88 -17.72
CA LEU A 2 21.57 -41.83 -18.11
C LEU A 2 22.19 -40.48 -17.75
N LEU A 3 22.61 -39.72 -18.76
CA LEU A 3 22.91 -38.31 -18.60
C LEU A 3 21.59 -37.56 -18.47
N THR A 4 21.27 -37.14 -17.26
CA THR A 4 20.19 -36.16 -17.04
C THR A 4 20.72 -34.80 -17.47
N VAL A 5 20.30 -34.34 -18.65
CA VAL A 5 20.56 -32.99 -19.10
C VAL A 5 19.71 -32.05 -18.25
N PHE A 6 20.33 -31.41 -17.27
CA PHE A 6 19.72 -30.24 -16.61
C PHE A 6 19.61 -29.11 -17.65
N HIS A 7 18.43 -28.90 -18.16
CA HIS A 7 18.11 -27.70 -18.89
C HIS A 7 18.14 -26.53 -17.89
N LEU A 8 19.22 -25.76 -17.94
CA LEU A 8 19.26 -24.44 -17.31
C LEU A 8 18.30 -23.54 -18.08
N VAL A 9 17.04 -23.52 -17.66
CA VAL A 9 16.10 -22.51 -18.08
C VAL A 9 16.28 -21.33 -17.15
N ASP A 10 16.83 -20.25 -17.70
CA ASP A 10 16.82 -18.89 -17.19
C ASP A 10 16.83 -18.74 -15.66
N GLY A 11 17.97 -18.32 -15.13
CA GLY A 11 18.35 -17.92 -13.77
C GLY A 11 17.28 -17.37 -12.80
N LYS A 12 16.10 -17.93 -12.82
CA LYS A 12 15.07 -17.70 -11.81
C LYS A 12 15.21 -18.83 -10.79
N SER A 13 15.83 -18.55 -9.65
CA SER A 13 15.67 -19.36 -8.45
C SER A 13 14.21 -19.78 -8.32
N PRO A 14 13.91 -21.03 -7.89
CA PRO A 14 12.54 -21.39 -7.59
C PRO A 14 12.03 -20.34 -6.60
N ALA A 15 11.11 -19.50 -7.07
CA ALA A 15 10.67 -18.33 -6.33
C ALA A 15 10.01 -18.82 -5.05
N GLY A 16 10.69 -18.66 -3.92
CA GLY A 16 10.13 -18.86 -2.61
C GLY A 16 8.84 -18.05 -2.50
N ARG A 17 7.99 -18.41 -1.55
CA ARG A 17 6.80 -17.62 -1.25
C ARG A 17 7.21 -16.22 -0.77
N ARG A 18 6.56 -15.21 -1.27
CA ARG A 18 6.79 -13.81 -0.88
C ARG A 18 5.47 -13.17 -0.46
N PHE A 19 5.55 -12.11 0.31
CA PHE A 19 4.38 -11.31 0.63
C PHE A 19 4.68 -9.82 0.54
N ALA A 20 3.63 -9.04 0.41
CA ALA A 20 3.68 -7.59 0.51
C ALA A 20 2.46 -7.07 1.28
N ILE A 21 2.66 -6.00 2.03
CA ILE A 21 1.63 -5.32 2.80
C ILE A 21 1.34 -3.98 2.12
N TYR A 22 0.06 -3.74 1.87
CA TYR A 22 -0.47 -2.51 1.32
C TYR A 22 -1.39 -1.87 2.35
N GLN A 23 -1.16 -0.61 2.65
CA GLN A 23 -2.00 0.17 3.56
C GLN A 23 -2.65 1.33 2.82
N MET A 24 -3.90 1.60 3.16
CA MET A 24 -4.66 2.66 2.53
C MET A 24 -4.02 4.02 2.82
N LYS A 25 -3.78 4.80 1.76
CA LYS A 25 -3.19 6.14 1.85
C LYS A 25 -3.97 7.02 2.81
N ASP A 26 -3.29 7.94 3.49
CA ASP A 26 -3.93 8.99 4.27
C ASP A 26 -4.24 10.18 3.36
N GLY A 27 -5.52 10.50 3.19
CA GLY A 27 -5.95 11.58 2.32
C GLY A 27 -7.45 11.78 2.34
N GLU A 28 -7.93 12.86 1.69
CA GLU A 28 -9.37 13.18 1.64
C GLU A 28 -10.21 12.06 1.01
N GLN A 29 -9.69 11.41 -0.03
CA GLN A 29 -10.38 10.35 -0.75
C GLN A 29 -10.57 9.07 0.07
N THR A 30 -9.72 8.84 1.06
CA THR A 30 -9.71 7.62 1.86
C THR A 30 -10.16 7.82 3.31
N ARG A 31 -10.27 9.07 3.78
CA ARG A 31 -10.58 9.42 5.17
C ARG A 31 -11.83 8.75 5.72
N GLY A 32 -12.86 8.58 4.90
CA GLY A 32 -14.14 8.00 5.32
C GLY A 32 -14.24 6.48 5.13
N ILE A 33 -13.19 5.83 4.61
CA ILE A 33 -13.20 4.41 4.26
C ILE A 33 -12.02 3.62 4.84
N ARG A 34 -11.04 4.30 5.42
CA ARG A 34 -9.96 3.65 6.17
C ARG A 34 -10.52 2.96 7.40
N PHE A 35 -10.02 1.75 7.66
CA PHE A 35 -10.42 0.89 8.78
C PHE A 35 -11.87 0.38 8.71
N GLU A 36 -12.52 0.51 7.56
CA GLU A 36 -13.85 -0.02 7.35
C GLU A 36 -13.82 -1.42 6.73
N SER A 37 -14.90 -2.19 6.96
CA SER A 37 -15.06 -3.51 6.37
C SER A 37 -15.29 -3.44 4.87
N LEU A 38 -14.97 -4.52 4.16
CA LEU A 38 -15.21 -4.59 2.73
C LEU A 38 -16.70 -4.50 2.38
N ASP A 39 -17.56 -5.06 3.24
CA ASP A 39 -19.02 -4.92 3.10
C ASP A 39 -19.48 -3.46 3.18
N PHE A 40 -18.86 -2.66 4.04
CA PHE A 40 -19.14 -1.22 4.11
C PHE A 40 -18.76 -0.52 2.80
N LEU A 41 -17.60 -0.81 2.24
CA LEU A 41 -17.14 -0.19 0.99
C LEU A 41 -18.07 -0.55 -0.19
N ARG A 42 -18.64 -1.75 -0.20
CA ARG A 42 -19.51 -2.27 -1.26
C ARG A 42 -20.96 -1.78 -1.18
N GLN A 43 -21.37 -1.09 -0.12
CA GLN A 43 -22.74 -0.55 -0.02
C GLN A 43 -23.04 0.38 -1.19
N GLU A 44 -24.29 0.38 -1.66
CA GLU A 44 -24.73 1.15 -2.83
C GLU A 44 -24.43 2.65 -2.75
N ASN A 45 -24.50 3.23 -1.56
CA ASN A 45 -24.21 4.64 -1.32
C ASN A 45 -22.71 4.95 -1.23
N ILE A 46 -21.85 3.95 -1.08
CA ILE A 46 -20.40 4.06 -1.04
C ILE A 46 -19.80 3.60 -2.38
N GLY A 47 -20.08 2.36 -2.78
CA GLY A 47 -19.75 1.81 -4.10
C GLY A 47 -18.26 1.79 -4.43
N ILE A 48 -17.39 1.57 -3.41
CA ILE A 48 -15.93 1.61 -3.57
C ILE A 48 -15.38 0.19 -3.65
N THR A 49 -14.60 -0.07 -4.69
CA THR A 49 -13.75 -1.26 -4.80
C THR A 49 -12.31 -0.86 -4.49
N PRO A 50 -11.63 -1.54 -3.55
CA PRO A 50 -10.22 -1.28 -3.29
C PRO A 50 -9.37 -1.40 -4.56
N SER A 51 -8.62 -0.36 -4.89
CA SER A 51 -7.77 -0.28 -6.08
C SER A 51 -6.37 0.15 -5.70
N LEU A 52 -5.37 -0.26 -6.47
CA LEU A 52 -3.94 -0.07 -6.17
C LEU A 52 -3.55 1.40 -5.96
N ASN A 53 -4.21 2.33 -6.65
CA ASN A 53 -3.96 3.77 -6.51
C ASN A 53 -4.33 4.33 -5.12
N MET A 54 -5.19 3.64 -4.37
CA MET A 54 -5.63 4.02 -3.02
C MET A 54 -4.68 3.55 -1.92
N TYR A 55 -3.64 2.78 -2.27
CA TYR A 55 -2.77 2.11 -1.31
C TYR A 55 -1.29 2.46 -1.53
N ASP A 56 -0.54 2.44 -0.45
CA ASP A 56 0.92 2.44 -0.46
C ASP A 56 1.42 1.04 -0.08
N LYS A 57 2.42 0.54 -0.81
CA LYS A 57 3.14 -0.67 -0.39
C LYS A 57 4.12 -0.31 0.71
N VAL A 58 3.83 -0.73 1.94
CA VAL A 58 4.60 -0.38 3.15
C VAL A 58 5.64 -1.42 3.54
N TYR A 59 5.49 -2.66 3.04
CA TYR A 59 6.45 -3.73 3.28
C TYR A 59 6.41 -4.81 2.21
N SER A 60 7.52 -5.50 2.02
CA SER A 60 7.58 -6.76 1.28
C SER A 60 8.74 -7.62 1.77
N GLY A 61 8.51 -8.93 1.87
CA GLY A 61 9.49 -9.88 2.37
C GLY A 61 9.25 -11.29 1.85
N GLU A 62 10.11 -12.20 2.30
CA GLU A 62 9.93 -13.62 2.06
C GLU A 62 8.93 -14.19 3.07
N LEU A 63 8.08 -15.11 2.62
CA LEU A 63 7.14 -15.84 3.46
C LEU A 63 7.64 -17.26 3.66
N PRO A 64 8.13 -17.61 4.85
CA PRO A 64 8.62 -18.96 5.14
C PRO A 64 7.56 -20.01 4.87
N GLU A 65 8.01 -21.23 4.57
CA GLU A 65 7.13 -22.37 4.39
C GLU A 65 6.31 -22.62 5.68
N GLY A 66 5.04 -22.96 5.51
CA GLY A 66 4.11 -23.17 6.62
C GLY A 66 3.54 -21.91 7.27
N LYS A 67 4.04 -20.71 6.89
CA LYS A 67 3.50 -19.43 7.34
C LYS A 67 2.38 -18.94 6.42
N GLY A 68 1.42 -18.19 6.96
CA GLY A 68 0.26 -17.68 6.25
C GLY A 68 -0.16 -16.29 6.71
N LEU A 69 -1.39 -15.91 6.37
CA LEU A 69 -1.95 -14.59 6.66
C LEU A 69 -1.95 -14.27 8.16
N GLU A 70 -2.34 -15.23 9.00
CA GLU A 70 -2.37 -15.06 10.45
C GLU A 70 -0.97 -14.85 11.06
N ASP A 71 0.05 -15.53 10.52
CA ASP A 71 1.42 -15.34 10.97
C ASP A 71 1.91 -13.93 10.64
N ILE A 72 1.64 -13.44 9.41
CA ILE A 72 1.95 -12.08 8.99
C ILE A 72 1.22 -11.07 9.87
N PHE A 73 -0.09 -11.27 10.08
CA PHE A 73 -0.89 -10.37 10.91
C PHE A 73 -0.35 -10.29 12.34
N THR A 74 0.01 -11.42 12.92
CA THR A 74 0.56 -11.51 14.27
C THR A 74 1.91 -10.81 14.36
N GLU A 75 2.83 -11.10 13.44
CA GLU A 75 4.16 -10.51 13.40
C GLU A 75 4.09 -8.98 13.30
N PHE A 76 3.29 -8.45 12.38
CA PHE A 76 3.20 -7.01 12.13
C PHE A 76 2.36 -6.23 13.15
N ASN A 77 1.73 -6.92 14.10
CA ASN A 77 1.04 -6.31 15.24
C ASN A 77 1.80 -6.43 16.56
N ILE A 78 2.71 -7.41 16.69
CA ILE A 78 3.41 -7.68 17.95
C ILE A 78 4.90 -7.33 17.88
N ASP A 79 5.59 -7.78 16.83
CA ASP A 79 7.05 -7.67 16.72
C ASP A 79 7.45 -7.49 15.25
N HIS A 80 7.04 -6.37 14.67
CA HIS A 80 7.30 -6.09 13.27
C HIS A 80 8.78 -5.81 12.98
N PRO A 81 9.27 -6.08 11.76
CA PRO A 81 10.62 -5.75 11.34
C PRO A 81 10.94 -4.25 11.49
N ALA A 82 12.20 -3.94 11.78
CA ALA A 82 12.65 -2.56 12.02
C ALA A 82 12.52 -1.64 10.78
N ASP A 83 12.49 -2.22 9.58
CA ASP A 83 12.31 -1.54 8.31
C ASP A 83 10.84 -1.39 7.88
N PHE A 84 9.90 -1.85 8.71
CA PHE A 84 8.48 -1.62 8.50
C PHE A 84 8.11 -0.17 8.80
N THR A 85 7.55 0.52 7.82
CA THR A 85 7.23 1.96 7.90
C THR A 85 5.73 2.25 8.08
N GLY A 86 4.91 1.19 8.06
CA GLY A 86 3.46 1.31 8.22
C GLY A 86 2.98 1.34 9.67
N HIS A 87 1.68 1.45 9.85
CA HIS A 87 1.00 1.19 11.12
C HIS A 87 0.75 -0.31 11.31
N SER A 88 0.46 -0.76 12.52
CA SER A 88 0.02 -2.13 12.82
C SER A 88 -1.10 -2.58 11.88
N LEU A 89 -1.05 -3.82 11.42
CA LEU A 89 -2.06 -4.34 10.48
C LEU A 89 -3.47 -4.21 11.05
N SER A 90 -4.35 -3.66 10.25
CA SER A 90 -5.71 -3.28 10.63
C SER A 90 -6.70 -3.62 9.52
N VAL A 91 -7.98 -3.57 9.83
CA VAL A 91 -9.07 -3.63 8.83
C VAL A 91 -8.80 -2.60 7.74
N SER A 92 -9.05 -2.93 6.51
CA SER A 92 -8.77 -2.22 5.25
C SER A 92 -7.36 -2.38 4.69
N ASP A 93 -6.41 -2.94 5.43
CA ASP A 93 -5.10 -3.28 4.87
C ASP A 93 -5.20 -4.50 3.94
N ILE A 94 -4.25 -4.65 3.03
CA ILE A 94 -4.24 -5.76 2.07
C ILE A 94 -2.90 -6.50 2.18
N ILE A 95 -2.96 -7.81 2.38
CA ILE A 95 -1.82 -8.71 2.34
C ILE A 95 -1.82 -9.44 1.01
N VAL A 96 -0.79 -9.23 0.22
CA VAL A 96 -0.60 -9.92 -1.05
C VAL A 96 0.42 -11.01 -0.87
N ILE A 97 0.07 -12.24 -1.24
CA ILE A 97 0.99 -13.38 -1.27
C ILE A 97 1.31 -13.72 -2.73
N GLU A 98 2.59 -13.87 -3.03
CA GLU A 98 3.11 -14.31 -4.32
C GLU A 98 3.75 -15.67 -4.17
N TYR A 99 3.29 -16.63 -4.98
CA TYR A 99 3.84 -17.97 -5.05
C TYR A 99 3.80 -18.49 -6.48
N GLN A 100 4.93 -18.92 -7.00
CA GLN A 100 5.06 -19.45 -8.37
C GLN A 100 4.49 -18.52 -9.46
N GLY A 101 4.59 -17.22 -9.26
CA GLY A 101 4.06 -16.21 -10.20
C GLY A 101 2.57 -15.91 -10.04
N GLU A 102 1.87 -16.63 -9.17
CA GLU A 102 0.48 -16.31 -8.83
C GLU A 102 0.43 -15.33 -7.66
N LEU A 103 -0.47 -14.35 -7.78
CA LEU A 103 -0.73 -13.35 -6.76
C LEU A 103 -2.11 -13.57 -6.15
N THR A 104 -2.18 -13.57 -4.84
CA THR A 104 -3.45 -13.51 -4.10
C THR A 104 -3.45 -12.27 -3.20
N ALA A 105 -4.41 -11.39 -3.40
CA ALA A 105 -4.61 -10.22 -2.56
C ALA A 105 -5.72 -10.51 -1.55
N ASN A 106 -5.45 -10.23 -0.28
CA ASN A 106 -6.34 -10.56 0.83
C ASN A 106 -6.57 -9.30 1.66
N TYR A 107 -7.79 -8.81 1.63
CA TYR A 107 -8.25 -7.68 2.44
C TYR A 107 -8.41 -8.12 3.88
N VAL A 108 -7.80 -7.41 4.80
CA VAL A 108 -7.98 -7.65 6.24
C VAL A 108 -9.35 -7.11 6.63
N ASP A 109 -10.24 -7.97 7.07
CA ASP A 109 -11.59 -7.62 7.49
C ASP A 109 -11.82 -7.98 8.97
N ARG A 110 -12.95 -7.57 9.54
CA ARG A 110 -13.30 -7.75 10.95
C ARG A 110 -13.41 -9.22 11.37
N GLY A 111 -13.73 -10.11 10.42
CA GLY A 111 -13.91 -11.54 10.68
C GLY A 111 -12.86 -12.43 10.01
N GLY A 112 -11.79 -11.87 9.46
CA GLY A 112 -10.77 -12.64 8.74
C GLY A 112 -10.25 -11.92 7.51
N TYR A 113 -10.18 -12.63 6.39
CA TYR A 113 -9.62 -12.12 5.14
C TYR A 113 -10.58 -12.35 3.99
N GLU A 114 -10.73 -11.33 3.14
CA GLU A 114 -11.51 -11.39 1.91
C GLU A 114 -10.60 -11.34 0.69
N ASN A 115 -10.78 -12.28 -0.25
CA ASN A 115 -9.97 -12.30 -1.47
C ASN A 115 -10.38 -11.17 -2.43
N LEU A 116 -9.38 -10.45 -2.97
CA LEU A 116 -9.54 -9.35 -3.94
C LEU A 116 -8.81 -9.68 -5.26
N PRO A 117 -9.39 -10.50 -6.14
CA PRO A 117 -8.76 -10.88 -7.40
C PRO A 117 -8.48 -9.69 -8.32
N GLU A 118 -9.32 -8.66 -8.28
CA GLU A 118 -9.15 -7.43 -9.06
C GLU A 118 -7.89 -6.67 -8.64
N PHE A 119 -7.63 -6.56 -7.34
CA PHE A 119 -6.43 -5.92 -6.81
C PHE A 119 -5.15 -6.70 -7.19
N ALA A 120 -5.19 -8.02 -7.14
CA ALA A 120 -4.10 -8.87 -7.59
C ALA A 120 -3.83 -8.69 -9.10
N ALA A 121 -4.88 -8.55 -9.92
CA ALA A 121 -4.76 -8.30 -11.35
C ALA A 121 -4.16 -6.91 -11.65
N GLU A 122 -4.52 -5.88 -10.90
CA GLU A 122 -3.92 -4.55 -11.02
C GLU A 122 -2.41 -4.59 -10.72
N ILE A 123 -1.98 -5.29 -9.66
CA ILE A 123 -0.55 -5.45 -9.34
C ILE A 123 0.18 -6.16 -10.49
N LYS A 124 -0.40 -7.20 -11.06
CA LYS A 124 0.19 -7.95 -12.17
C LYS A 124 0.37 -7.05 -13.38
N THR A 125 -0.67 -6.31 -13.76
CA THR A 125 -0.63 -5.35 -14.86
C THR A 125 0.44 -4.28 -14.62
N TYR A 126 0.53 -3.73 -13.41
CA TYR A 126 1.53 -2.74 -13.04
C TYR A 126 2.97 -3.29 -13.11
N LYS A 127 3.17 -4.55 -12.70
CA LYS A 127 4.49 -5.22 -12.80
C LYS A 127 4.92 -5.44 -14.25
N ASP A 128 3.97 -5.70 -15.14
CA ASP A 128 4.21 -6.00 -16.55
C ASP A 128 4.40 -4.73 -17.42
N GLN A 129 4.15 -3.53 -16.87
CA GLN A 129 4.41 -2.27 -17.57
C GLN A 129 5.92 -2.02 -17.77
N PRO A 130 6.34 -1.42 -18.91
CA PRO A 130 7.71 -0.99 -19.11
C PRO A 130 8.20 -0.04 -18.01
N ASN A 131 9.47 -0.14 -17.63
CA ASN A 131 10.04 0.67 -16.54
C ASN A 131 9.90 2.19 -16.77
N GLU A 132 9.89 2.65 -18.02
CA GLU A 132 9.71 4.07 -18.35
C GLU A 132 8.36 4.63 -17.94
N GLU A 133 7.30 3.83 -18.01
CA GLU A 133 5.95 4.21 -17.59
C GLU A 133 5.84 4.28 -16.05
N LYS A 134 6.47 3.33 -15.36
CA LYS A 134 6.53 3.31 -13.88
C LYS A 134 7.28 4.51 -13.32
N ASP A 135 8.40 4.89 -13.95
CA ASP A 135 9.19 6.06 -13.56
C ASP A 135 8.43 7.37 -13.81
N ALA A 136 7.66 7.45 -14.90
CA ALA A 136 6.83 8.62 -15.21
C ALA A 136 5.68 8.79 -14.20
N GLU A 137 5.03 7.71 -13.80
CA GLU A 137 3.94 7.72 -12.82
C GLU A 137 4.45 8.07 -11.42
N GLN A 138 5.58 7.52 -11.00
CA GLN A 138 6.24 7.87 -9.74
C GLN A 138 6.65 9.35 -9.70
N LYS A 139 7.16 9.89 -10.80
CA LYS A 139 7.51 11.32 -10.91
C LYS A 139 6.28 12.23 -10.83
N ARG A 140 5.17 11.84 -11.46
CA ARG A 140 3.90 12.58 -11.37
C ARG A 140 3.35 12.59 -9.95
N ALA A 141 3.29 11.43 -9.29
CA ALA A 141 2.84 11.31 -7.92
C ALA A 141 3.72 12.10 -6.93
N ALA A 142 5.04 12.12 -7.12
CA ALA A 142 5.97 12.91 -6.33
C ALA A 142 5.79 14.43 -6.57
N ALA A 143 5.51 14.84 -7.81
CA ALA A 143 5.23 16.24 -8.14
C ALA A 143 3.93 16.75 -7.52
N GLU A 144 2.89 15.92 -7.51
CA GLU A 144 1.61 16.26 -6.86
C GLU A 144 1.75 16.42 -5.34
N ARG A 145 2.50 15.54 -4.68
CA ARG A 145 2.82 15.66 -3.24
C ARG A 145 3.57 16.95 -2.93
N ASN A 146 4.57 17.31 -3.73
CA ASN A 146 5.33 18.53 -3.55
C ASN A 146 4.49 19.79 -3.79
N ASN A 147 3.52 19.73 -4.70
CA ASN A 147 2.62 20.84 -4.97
C ASN A 147 1.63 21.07 -3.82
N SER A 148 1.10 20.00 -3.24
CA SER A 148 0.23 20.07 -2.05
C SER A 148 0.95 20.66 -0.85
N LEU A 149 2.21 20.26 -0.60
CA LEU A 149 3.03 20.80 0.49
C LEU A 149 3.36 22.29 0.31
N LYS A 150 3.51 22.77 -0.92
CA LYS A 150 3.73 24.20 -1.19
C LYS A 150 2.47 25.02 -0.93
N PHE A 151 1.30 24.49 -1.25
CA PHE A 151 0.03 25.18 -1.05
C PHE A 151 -0.27 25.37 0.44
N ASP A 152 0.02 24.37 1.27
CA ASP A 152 -0.14 24.46 2.73
C ASP A 152 0.82 25.47 3.36
N ASN A 153 2.07 25.54 2.89
CA ASN A 153 3.05 26.51 3.36
C ASN A 153 2.71 27.95 2.95
N ASP A 154 2.13 28.17 1.77
CA ASP A 154 1.73 29.49 1.31
C ASP A 154 0.52 30.04 2.11
N ILE A 155 -0.39 29.16 2.53
CA ILE A 155 -1.54 29.52 3.38
C ILE A 155 -1.08 29.97 4.78
N ASP A 156 -0.07 29.30 5.36
CA ASP A 156 0.45 29.68 6.68
C ASP A 156 1.21 31.01 6.64
N LEU A 157 1.97 31.26 5.58
CA LEU A 157 2.69 32.54 5.38
C LEU A 157 1.71 33.73 5.21
N ASP A 158 0.60 33.55 4.56
CA ASP A 158 -0.42 34.60 4.41
C ASP A 158 -1.19 34.84 5.71
N ARG A 159 -1.39 33.82 6.54
CA ARG A 159 -1.96 33.96 7.89
C ARG A 159 -1.06 34.78 8.82
N GLU A 160 0.24 34.58 8.75
CA GLU A 160 1.22 35.30 9.57
C GLU A 160 1.31 36.78 9.16
N LYS A 161 1.30 37.06 7.85
CA LYS A 161 1.26 38.45 7.32
C LYS A 161 0.00 39.21 7.70
N THR A 162 -1.15 38.52 7.70
CA THR A 162 -2.43 39.13 8.06
C THR A 162 -2.48 39.44 9.56
N ARG A 163 -1.85 38.64 10.39
CA ARG A 163 -1.77 38.86 11.84
C ARG A 163 -0.90 40.06 12.19
N ASP A 164 0.21 40.25 11.49
CA ASP A 164 1.10 41.43 11.67
C ASP A 164 0.43 42.75 11.19
N GLN A 165 -0.41 42.69 10.15
CA GLN A 165 -1.11 43.87 9.64
C GLN A 165 -2.28 44.31 10.55
N LEU A 166 -2.87 43.42 11.33
CA LEU A 166 -3.96 43.69 12.25
C LEU A 166 -3.51 44.23 13.62
N GLY A 167 -2.21 44.40 13.85
CA GLY A 167 -1.67 45.16 14.97
C GLY A 167 -1.96 44.58 16.36
N PHE A 168 -2.15 43.29 16.49
CA PHE A 168 -2.21 42.62 17.79
C PHE A 168 -0.82 42.60 18.43
N ARG A 169 -0.48 43.71 19.12
CA ARG A 169 0.63 43.69 20.06
C ARG A 169 0.08 43.23 21.40
N ASP A 170 0.64 42.15 21.89
CA ASP A 170 0.43 41.76 23.27
C ASP A 170 1.01 42.88 24.16
N THR A 171 0.10 43.59 24.84
CA THR A 171 0.44 44.48 25.94
C THR A 171 0.40 43.65 27.22
N ASP A 172 1.52 43.66 27.93
CA ASP A 172 1.68 43.12 29.29
C ASP A 172 0.56 43.53 30.26
#